data_3cd2f98cc0b9b7a154f8d6d816bf2cd6
#
_entry.id   3cd2f98cc0b9b7a154f8d6d816bf2cd6
#
_cell.length_a   1.000
_cell.length_b   1.000
_cell.length_c   1.000
_cell.angle_alpha   90.00
_cell.angle_beta   90.00
_cell.angle_gamma   90.00
#
_symmetry.space_group_name_H-M   'P 1'
#
loop_
_entity.id
_entity.type
_entity.pdbx_description
1 polymer ?
#
loop_
_entity_poly.entity_id
_entity_poly.type
_entity_poly.pdbx_seq_one_letter_code
_entity_poly.pdbx_strand_id
1 'polypeptide(L)'
;MKKLRHFALSMLAALSLAASAQTTTPNPVTLTLDIHECYVHETMTTTDETAYYYVSYLEKEIFEEKGYNDDETLASEDKKWFEEMAKGYQMDVKDVVQSFGFKGDAAEYQAGLLPDREYVIWYHGVDEEGNTTTEIKRLPFRTKPVQTISNRIKLKAQKTNDGGIFVTCEPDDKNLYYTFGSIAKSNMFDEFTHDELTIRDYMQTGISNQIYDYLASEEFGEWFKKNANQGDFSLKFDELVAGEEYYIVAAYVDNEAGICSEIATVEIDGEGNPTTSINSVPTSTPIVADGVYTLDGTRVGTTLSDVQRGAYIVKFNGRTHKVVKK
;
A
#
# COMPACT_ATOMS: atom_id res chain seq x y z
N MET A 1 -3.24 28.36 77.10
CA MET A 1 -3.45 27.37 76.11
C MET A 1 -3.44 28.10 74.76
N LYS A 2 -2.29 28.11 74.16
CA LYS A 2 -2.02 28.92 72.91
C LYS A 2 -2.09 27.97 71.71
N LYS A 3 -2.99 28.26 70.79
CA LYS A 3 -3.09 27.55 69.50
C LYS A 3 -2.01 28.04 68.56
N LEU A 4 -1.08 27.16 68.21
CA LEU A 4 -0.10 27.39 67.18
C LEU A 4 -0.75 27.22 65.80
N ARG A 5 -0.83 28.30 65.02
CA ARG A 5 -1.20 28.26 63.61
C ARG A 5 0.07 27.99 62.80
N HIS A 6 0.08 26.84 62.13
CA HIS A 6 1.12 26.54 61.15
C HIS A 6 0.79 27.22 59.84
N PHE A 7 1.60 28.20 59.48
CA PHE A 7 1.63 28.77 58.13
C PHE A 7 2.39 27.77 57.25
N ALA A 8 1.70 27.03 56.39
CA ALA A 8 2.28 26.30 55.32
C ALA A 8 2.62 27.28 54.19
N LEU A 9 3.92 27.60 54.05
CA LEU A 9 4.44 28.36 52.95
C LEU A 9 4.54 27.42 51.76
N SER A 10 3.55 27.43 50.87
CA SER A 10 3.58 26.78 49.58
C SER A 10 4.55 27.54 48.68
N MET A 11 5.79 27.08 48.62
CA MET A 11 6.70 27.44 47.54
C MET A 11 6.12 26.82 46.25
N LEU A 12 5.49 27.64 45.46
CA LEU A 12 5.19 27.38 44.06
C LEU A 12 6.56 27.46 43.32
N ALA A 13 7.26 26.33 43.23
CA ALA A 13 8.35 26.18 42.28
C ALA A 13 7.71 26.24 40.89
N ALA A 14 7.75 27.42 40.29
CA ALA A 14 7.56 27.56 38.86
C ALA A 14 8.76 26.84 38.21
N LEU A 15 8.60 25.56 37.94
CA LEU A 15 9.35 24.88 36.92
C LEU A 15 8.97 25.57 35.61
N SER A 16 9.73 26.57 35.24
CA SER A 16 9.85 26.98 33.86
C SER A 16 10.42 25.75 33.13
N LEU A 17 9.52 24.93 32.56
CA LEU A 17 9.87 24.15 31.40
C LEU A 17 10.30 25.19 30.36
N ALA A 18 11.58 25.50 30.33
CA ALA A 18 12.20 25.97 29.12
C ALA A 18 12.04 24.80 28.15
N ALA A 19 10.97 24.85 27.33
CA ALA A 19 10.99 24.19 26.06
C ALA A 19 12.25 24.76 25.38
N SER A 20 13.36 24.04 25.47
CA SER A 20 14.47 24.25 24.58
C SER A 20 13.87 24.02 23.21
N ALA A 21 13.61 25.08 22.48
CA ALA A 21 13.43 24.97 21.05
C ALA A 21 14.68 24.25 20.59
N GLN A 22 14.56 22.96 20.31
CA GLN A 22 15.61 22.17 19.70
C GLN A 22 15.82 22.86 18.36
N THR A 23 16.91 23.63 18.24
CA THR A 23 17.34 24.21 16.97
C THR A 23 17.73 23.01 16.11
N THR A 24 16.75 22.46 15.39
CA THR A 24 17.02 21.38 14.44
C THR A 24 17.98 21.92 13.38
N THR A 25 19.04 21.19 13.17
CA THR A 25 19.98 21.49 12.08
C THR A 25 19.21 21.45 10.76
N PRO A 26 19.36 22.46 9.87
CA PRO A 26 18.72 22.44 8.57
C PRO A 26 19.06 21.15 7.82
N ASN A 27 18.08 20.58 7.14
CA ASN A 27 18.31 19.38 6.34
C ASN A 27 19.10 19.74 5.08
N PRO A 28 20.33 19.19 4.88
CA PRO A 28 21.17 19.50 3.72
C PRO A 28 20.70 18.83 2.43
N VAL A 29 19.72 17.89 2.51
CA VAL A 29 19.23 17.10 1.37
C VAL A 29 18.11 17.83 0.65
N THR A 30 18.15 17.77 -0.67
CA THR A 30 17.07 18.18 -1.57
C THR A 30 16.61 16.94 -2.35
N LEU A 31 15.33 16.64 -2.27
CA LEU A 31 14.68 15.51 -2.94
C LEU A 31 13.83 16.02 -4.10
N THR A 32 13.96 15.42 -5.27
CA THR A 32 13.08 15.62 -6.44
C THR A 32 12.50 14.27 -6.87
N LEU A 33 11.25 14.30 -7.37
CA LEU A 33 10.50 13.10 -7.74
C LEU A 33 10.13 13.16 -9.23
N ASP A 34 10.40 12.08 -9.96
CA ASP A 34 9.72 11.78 -11.23
C ASP A 34 8.66 10.73 -10.94
N ILE A 35 7.40 11.17 -11.00
CA ILE A 35 6.25 10.41 -10.52
C ILE A 35 5.63 9.63 -11.68
N HIS A 36 5.40 8.33 -11.47
CA HIS A 36 4.74 7.41 -12.39
C HIS A 36 3.44 6.84 -11.80
N GLU A 37 2.84 5.86 -12.45
CA GLU A 37 1.57 5.27 -12.01
C GLU A 37 1.73 4.41 -10.75
N CYS A 38 2.79 3.60 -10.68
CA CYS A 38 2.99 2.67 -9.58
C CYS A 38 4.42 2.65 -9.02
N TYR A 39 5.22 3.64 -9.38
CA TYR A 39 6.56 3.88 -8.84
C TYR A 39 6.92 5.37 -8.92
N VAL A 40 7.95 5.76 -8.20
CA VAL A 40 8.60 7.06 -8.36
C VAL A 40 10.11 6.87 -8.48
N HIS A 41 10.75 7.69 -9.29
CA HIS A 41 12.20 7.81 -9.32
C HIS A 41 12.60 9.03 -8.50
N GLU A 42 13.35 8.78 -7.45
CA GLU A 42 13.85 9.78 -6.50
C GLU A 42 15.26 10.19 -6.89
N THR A 43 15.51 11.50 -6.94
CA THR A 43 16.85 12.04 -7.05
C THR A 43 17.13 12.90 -5.84
N MET A 44 18.16 12.53 -5.11
CA MET A 44 18.61 13.21 -3.89
C MET A 44 19.94 13.89 -4.13
N THR A 45 20.02 15.18 -3.81
CA THR A 45 21.28 15.93 -3.80
C THR A 45 21.54 16.47 -2.41
N THR A 46 22.78 16.49 -1.97
CA THR A 46 23.14 16.95 -0.63
C THR A 46 24.32 17.91 -0.64
N THR A 47 24.29 18.86 0.29
CA THR A 47 25.44 19.75 0.57
C THR A 47 26.38 19.19 1.63
N ASP A 48 26.05 18.04 2.25
CA ASP A 48 26.90 17.30 3.19
C ASP A 48 27.10 15.87 2.70
N GLU A 49 28.21 15.63 2.03
CA GLU A 49 28.59 14.32 1.51
C GLU A 49 29.04 13.32 2.58
N THR A 50 29.14 13.76 3.84
CA THR A 50 29.68 12.92 4.94
C THR A 50 28.64 12.34 5.84
N ALA A 51 27.48 13.00 5.98
CA ALA A 51 26.37 12.56 6.81
C ALA A 51 25.49 11.54 6.11
N TYR A 52 24.97 10.59 6.88
CA TYR A 52 23.90 9.71 6.41
C TYR A 52 22.55 10.42 6.47
N TYR A 53 21.67 10.12 5.56
CA TYR A 53 20.27 10.51 5.58
C TYR A 53 19.37 9.31 5.24
N TYR A 54 18.15 9.35 5.73
CA TYR A 54 17.13 8.34 5.55
C TYR A 54 15.98 8.93 4.77
N VAL A 55 15.42 8.13 3.87
CA VAL A 55 14.22 8.46 3.06
C VAL A 55 13.23 7.32 3.23
N SER A 56 11.97 7.65 3.45
CA SER A 56 10.90 6.67 3.52
C SER A 56 9.59 7.27 3.05
N TYR A 57 8.58 6.43 2.82
CA TYR A 57 7.28 6.87 2.33
C TYR A 57 6.14 6.04 2.91
N LEU A 58 4.94 6.60 2.86
CA LEU A 58 3.72 5.92 3.30
C LEU A 58 2.52 6.52 2.56
N GLU A 59 1.43 5.76 2.40
CA GLU A 59 0.15 6.33 1.98
C GLU A 59 -0.26 7.44 2.95
N LYS A 60 -0.71 8.56 2.41
CA LYS A 60 -0.99 9.77 3.19
C LYS A 60 -2.03 9.54 4.28
N GLU A 61 -3.05 8.75 4.02
CA GLU A 61 -4.09 8.43 5.02
C GLU A 61 -3.49 7.71 6.22
N ILE A 62 -2.66 6.68 5.98
CA ILE A 62 -1.96 5.94 7.04
C ILE A 62 -0.95 6.83 7.75
N PHE A 63 -0.22 7.67 7.02
CA PHE A 63 0.73 8.64 7.58
C PHE A 63 0.05 9.59 8.58
N GLU A 64 -1.12 10.12 8.23
CA GLU A 64 -1.91 11.01 9.08
C GLU A 64 -2.52 10.26 10.28
N GLU A 65 -3.03 9.04 10.08
CA GLU A 65 -3.60 8.20 11.15
C GLU A 65 -2.56 7.84 12.22
N LYS A 66 -1.32 7.57 11.80
CA LYS A 66 -0.19 7.29 12.71
C LYS A 66 0.35 8.54 13.41
N GLY A 67 -0.12 9.72 13.08
CA GLY A 67 0.32 10.98 13.68
C GLY A 67 1.71 11.43 13.22
N TYR A 68 2.20 10.96 12.07
CA TYR A 68 3.54 11.24 11.56
C TYR A 68 3.72 12.69 11.04
N ASN A 69 2.70 13.52 11.18
CA ASN A 69 2.82 14.97 11.04
C ASN A 69 3.64 15.61 12.19
N ASP A 70 3.71 14.94 13.35
CA ASP A 70 4.52 15.34 14.49
C ASP A 70 5.95 14.79 14.35
N ASP A 71 6.96 15.69 14.46
CA ASP A 71 8.37 15.34 14.25
C ASP A 71 8.90 14.38 15.32
N GLU A 72 8.48 14.52 16.58
CA GLU A 72 8.92 13.66 17.66
C GLU A 72 8.40 12.24 17.49
N THR A 73 7.12 12.12 17.12
CA THR A 73 6.49 10.82 16.82
C THR A 73 7.19 10.13 15.66
N LEU A 74 7.40 10.84 14.55
CA LEU A 74 8.02 10.26 13.35
C LEU A 74 9.48 9.86 13.59
N ALA A 75 10.29 10.74 14.24
CA ALA A 75 11.66 10.44 14.58
C ALA A 75 11.80 9.21 15.51
N SER A 76 10.85 9.05 16.45
CA SER A 76 10.81 7.89 17.35
C SER A 76 10.48 6.60 16.60
N GLU A 77 9.55 6.64 15.66
CA GLU A 77 9.19 5.46 14.85
C GLU A 77 10.29 5.07 13.87
N ASP A 78 10.95 6.03 13.22
CA ASP A 78 12.09 5.75 12.35
C ASP A 78 13.25 5.11 13.13
N LYS A 79 13.56 5.63 14.33
CA LYS A 79 14.56 5.03 15.21
C LYS A 79 14.21 3.61 15.59
N LYS A 80 12.97 3.39 16.00
CA LYS A 80 12.45 2.06 16.36
C LYS A 80 12.54 1.09 15.16
N TRP A 81 12.26 1.57 13.96
CA TRP A 81 12.41 0.78 12.75
C TRP A 81 13.86 0.31 12.55
N PHE A 82 14.87 1.20 12.71
CA PHE A 82 16.29 0.82 12.66
C PHE A 82 16.64 -0.24 13.70
N GLU A 83 16.15 -0.07 14.93
CA GLU A 83 16.38 -1.03 16.03
C GLU A 83 15.74 -2.40 15.75
N GLU A 84 14.52 -2.42 15.23
CA GLU A 84 13.81 -3.67 14.87
C GLU A 84 14.49 -4.38 13.69
N MET A 85 14.92 -3.64 12.68
CA MET A 85 15.70 -4.19 11.56
C MET A 85 17.03 -4.77 12.03
N ALA A 86 17.76 -4.05 12.89
CA ALA A 86 19.00 -4.53 13.48
C ALA A 86 18.79 -5.86 14.23
N LYS A 87 17.75 -5.94 15.03
CA LYS A 87 17.37 -7.17 15.74
C LYS A 87 16.97 -8.30 14.78
N GLY A 88 16.18 -8.00 13.75
CA GLY A 88 15.69 -8.98 12.76
C GLY A 88 16.84 -9.60 11.96
N TYR A 89 17.78 -8.80 11.52
CA TYR A 89 18.96 -9.23 10.75
C TYR A 89 20.16 -9.64 11.62
N GLN A 90 20.09 -9.49 12.95
CA GLN A 90 21.19 -9.76 13.88
C GLN A 90 22.43 -8.89 13.55
N MET A 91 22.21 -7.61 13.25
CA MET A 91 23.21 -6.59 12.90
C MET A 91 23.23 -5.50 13.97
N ASP A 92 24.27 -4.68 13.99
CA ASP A 92 24.26 -3.44 14.76
C ASP A 92 23.42 -2.37 14.05
N VAL A 93 22.81 -1.43 14.79
CA VAL A 93 22.02 -0.32 14.23
C VAL A 93 22.84 0.48 13.21
N LYS A 94 24.13 0.70 13.49
CA LYS A 94 25.05 1.34 12.58
C LYS A 94 25.09 0.65 11.19
N ASP A 95 25.15 -0.67 11.16
CA ASP A 95 25.20 -1.43 9.91
C ASP A 95 23.88 -1.34 9.14
N VAL A 96 22.75 -1.27 9.87
CA VAL A 96 21.43 -1.02 9.27
C VAL A 96 21.37 0.38 8.66
N VAL A 97 21.82 1.43 9.39
CA VAL A 97 21.89 2.80 8.87
C VAL A 97 22.77 2.86 7.61
N GLN A 98 23.89 2.15 7.59
CA GLN A 98 24.78 2.11 6.42
C GLN A 98 24.18 1.35 5.24
N SER A 99 23.27 0.39 5.48
CA SER A 99 22.65 -0.46 4.46
C SER A 99 21.39 0.17 3.86
N PHE A 100 20.62 0.91 4.64
CA PHE A 100 19.31 1.46 4.27
C PHE A 100 19.30 3.00 4.21
N GLY A 101 20.31 3.67 4.74
CA GLY A 101 20.50 5.10 4.58
C GLY A 101 21.33 5.42 3.34
N PHE A 102 21.26 6.67 2.92
CA PHE A 102 22.02 7.20 1.79
C PHE A 102 23.13 8.10 2.28
N LYS A 103 24.13 8.29 1.43
CA LYS A 103 25.27 9.18 1.69
C LYS A 103 25.76 9.81 0.39
N GLY A 104 25.93 11.13 0.37
CA GLY A 104 26.21 11.86 -0.87
C GLY A 104 24.98 11.99 -1.77
N ASP A 105 25.19 12.37 -3.03
CA ASP A 105 24.12 12.37 -4.03
C ASP A 105 23.72 10.94 -4.36
N ALA A 106 22.41 10.68 -4.52
CA ALA A 106 21.87 9.36 -4.80
C ALA A 106 20.63 9.44 -5.70
N ALA A 107 20.30 8.33 -6.31
CA ALA A 107 19.04 8.14 -7.02
C ALA A 107 18.52 6.73 -6.73
N GLU A 108 17.21 6.62 -6.51
CA GLU A 108 16.56 5.35 -6.14
C GLU A 108 15.15 5.28 -6.76
N TYR A 109 14.65 4.08 -6.95
CA TYR A 109 13.26 3.83 -7.33
C TYR A 109 12.47 3.34 -6.11
N GLN A 110 11.34 3.97 -5.85
CA GLN A 110 10.35 3.44 -4.92
C GLN A 110 9.23 2.79 -5.73
N ALA A 111 9.11 1.48 -5.64
CA ALA A 111 8.04 0.70 -6.24
C ALA A 111 7.04 0.22 -5.17
N GLY A 112 6.03 -0.55 -5.56
CA GLY A 112 4.99 -1.00 -4.62
C GLY A 112 3.87 0.01 -4.43
N LEU A 113 3.88 1.11 -5.20
CA LEU A 113 2.86 2.15 -5.12
C LEU A 113 1.60 1.75 -5.89
N LEU A 114 0.46 2.24 -5.43
CA LEU A 114 -0.82 2.12 -6.13
C LEU A 114 -1.09 3.36 -6.99
N PRO A 115 -1.65 3.20 -8.19
CA PRO A 115 -2.02 4.33 -9.04
C PRO A 115 -3.10 5.23 -8.41
N ASP A 116 -3.01 6.53 -8.74
CA ASP A 116 -3.97 7.55 -8.28
C ASP A 116 -4.12 7.64 -6.76
N ARG A 117 -3.03 7.35 -6.02
CA ARG A 117 -2.97 7.38 -4.55
C ARG A 117 -2.11 8.53 -4.06
N GLU A 118 -2.48 9.09 -2.91
CA GLU A 118 -1.69 10.11 -2.22
C GLU A 118 -0.71 9.47 -1.26
N TYR A 119 0.54 9.91 -1.33
CA TYR A 119 1.64 9.48 -0.49
C TYR A 119 2.32 10.68 0.16
N VAL A 120 3.02 10.44 1.25
CA VAL A 120 3.98 11.36 1.84
C VAL A 120 5.33 10.66 1.86
N ILE A 121 6.31 11.27 1.24
CA ILE A 121 7.72 10.89 1.39
C ILE A 121 8.34 11.81 2.44
N TRP A 122 9.17 11.28 3.33
CA TRP A 122 9.90 12.09 4.28
C TRP A 122 11.37 11.72 4.28
N TYR A 123 12.19 12.69 4.66
CA TYR A 123 13.63 12.49 4.71
C TYR A 123 14.30 13.40 5.74
N HIS A 124 15.34 12.90 6.37
CA HIS A 124 16.13 13.60 7.38
C HIS A 124 17.52 12.98 7.53
N GLY A 125 18.45 13.73 8.10
CA GLY A 125 19.75 13.20 8.50
C GLY A 125 19.62 12.19 9.64
N VAL A 126 20.48 11.18 9.65
CA VAL A 126 20.47 10.10 10.64
C VAL A 126 21.91 9.83 11.12
N ASP A 127 22.10 9.57 12.43
CA ASP A 127 23.39 9.14 12.98
C ASP A 127 23.53 7.61 13.00
N GLU A 128 24.70 7.13 13.45
CA GLU A 128 25.00 5.69 13.53
C GLU A 128 24.17 4.93 14.56
N GLU A 129 23.47 5.62 15.46
CA GLU A 129 22.53 5.07 16.44
C GLU A 129 21.06 5.14 15.97
N GLY A 130 20.82 5.60 14.73
CA GLY A 130 19.49 5.74 14.16
C GLY A 130 18.71 6.96 14.65
N ASN A 131 19.37 7.92 15.32
CA ASN A 131 18.69 9.14 15.76
C ASN A 131 18.61 10.15 14.61
N THR A 132 17.48 10.87 14.53
CA THR A 132 17.31 12.00 13.63
C THR A 132 18.25 13.15 14.00
N THR A 133 19.02 13.66 13.03
CA THR A 133 20.04 14.69 13.25
C THR A 133 19.71 16.04 12.62
N THR A 134 18.74 16.09 11.72
CA THR A 134 18.32 17.31 11.02
C THR A 134 16.82 17.52 11.08
N GLU A 135 16.35 18.65 10.57
CA GLU A 135 14.93 18.87 10.29
C GLU A 135 14.36 17.73 9.42
N ILE A 136 13.16 17.22 9.75
CA ILE A 136 12.43 16.27 8.94
C ILE A 136 11.67 17.03 7.87
N LYS A 137 11.97 16.74 6.61
CA LYS A 137 11.21 17.27 5.48
C LYS A 137 10.21 16.26 4.99
N ARG A 138 9.03 16.75 4.57
CA ARG A 138 7.92 15.97 4.04
C ARG A 138 7.54 16.50 2.69
N LEU A 139 7.41 15.61 1.73
CA LEU A 139 6.99 15.94 0.37
C LEU A 139 5.76 15.09 0.01
N PRO A 140 4.55 15.67 0.06
CA PRO A 140 3.36 14.99 -0.41
C PRO A 140 3.37 14.88 -1.93
N PHE A 141 2.95 13.74 -2.46
CA PHE A 141 2.79 13.53 -3.90
C PHE A 141 1.59 12.62 -4.18
N ARG A 142 1.19 12.55 -5.45
CA ARG A 142 0.16 11.64 -5.94
C ARG A 142 0.69 10.90 -7.14
N THR A 143 0.57 9.58 -7.14
CA THR A 143 0.89 8.74 -8.30
C THR A 143 -0.04 9.06 -9.47
N LYS A 144 0.43 8.87 -10.70
CA LYS A 144 -0.40 9.10 -11.89
C LYS A 144 -1.57 8.11 -11.94
N PRO A 145 -2.73 8.52 -12.45
CA PRO A 145 -3.82 7.61 -12.70
C PRO A 145 -3.54 6.76 -13.94
N VAL A 146 -3.90 5.48 -13.90
CA VAL A 146 -3.86 4.59 -15.06
C VAL A 146 -4.95 4.98 -16.06
N GLN A 147 -4.59 5.04 -17.34
CA GLN A 147 -5.57 5.25 -18.38
C GLN A 147 -6.32 3.95 -18.70
N THR A 148 -7.59 3.88 -18.31
CA THR A 148 -8.41 2.67 -18.49
C THR A 148 -8.81 2.45 -19.95
N ILE A 149 -8.83 1.16 -20.34
CA ILE A 149 -9.32 0.68 -21.66
C ILE A 149 -10.57 -0.18 -21.48
N SER A 150 -11.36 -0.30 -22.54
CA SER A 150 -12.61 -1.10 -22.54
C SER A 150 -12.42 -2.55 -22.98
N ASN A 151 -11.21 -2.92 -23.38
CA ASN A 151 -10.89 -4.30 -23.79
C ASN A 151 -11.06 -5.26 -22.62
N ARG A 152 -11.53 -6.47 -22.91
CA ARG A 152 -11.83 -7.49 -21.92
C ARG A 152 -11.01 -8.75 -22.15
N ILE A 153 -10.87 -9.53 -21.11
CA ILE A 153 -10.30 -10.87 -21.16
C ILE A 153 -11.39 -11.86 -20.78
N LYS A 154 -11.66 -12.81 -21.66
CA LYS A 154 -12.56 -13.90 -21.34
C LYS A 154 -11.78 -14.99 -20.63
N LEU A 155 -12.04 -15.15 -19.35
CA LEU A 155 -11.41 -16.12 -18.48
C LEU A 155 -12.35 -17.28 -18.23
N LYS A 156 -11.86 -18.52 -18.39
CA LYS A 156 -12.61 -19.75 -18.08
C LYS A 156 -11.73 -20.66 -17.25
N ALA A 157 -12.32 -21.32 -16.27
CA ALA A 157 -11.68 -22.36 -15.50
C ALA A 157 -12.50 -23.64 -15.51
N GLN A 158 -11.84 -24.78 -15.50
CA GLN A 158 -12.45 -26.09 -15.47
C GLN A 158 -11.64 -27.03 -14.59
N LYS A 159 -12.29 -27.72 -13.65
CA LYS A 159 -11.64 -28.76 -12.85
C LYS A 159 -11.26 -29.94 -13.73
N THR A 160 -10.05 -30.45 -13.56
CA THR A 160 -9.55 -31.62 -14.28
C THR A 160 -9.80 -32.91 -13.50
N ASN A 161 -9.76 -34.07 -14.17
CA ASN A 161 -10.04 -35.36 -13.53
C ASN A 161 -9.02 -35.75 -12.46
N ASP A 162 -7.83 -35.16 -12.49
CA ASP A 162 -6.75 -35.36 -11.52
C ASP A 162 -6.73 -34.30 -10.39
N GLY A 163 -7.78 -33.47 -10.31
CA GLY A 163 -7.99 -32.50 -9.24
C GLY A 163 -7.38 -31.11 -9.47
N GLY A 164 -6.65 -30.90 -10.58
CA GLY A 164 -6.16 -29.59 -10.95
C GLY A 164 -7.23 -28.69 -11.59
N ILE A 165 -6.87 -27.44 -11.87
CA ILE A 165 -7.71 -26.46 -12.56
C ILE A 165 -7.04 -26.07 -13.88
N PHE A 166 -7.74 -26.36 -14.98
CA PHE A 166 -7.33 -25.88 -16.30
C PHE A 166 -7.99 -24.54 -16.60
N VAL A 167 -7.18 -23.54 -16.93
CA VAL A 167 -7.62 -22.17 -17.19
C VAL A 167 -7.27 -21.75 -18.60
N THR A 168 -8.20 -21.05 -19.25
CA THR A 168 -7.99 -20.42 -20.55
C THR A 168 -8.28 -18.93 -20.47
N CYS A 169 -7.40 -18.13 -21.05
CA CYS A 169 -7.53 -16.68 -21.25
C CYS A 169 -7.65 -16.38 -22.73
N GLU A 170 -8.74 -15.73 -23.13
CA GLU A 170 -9.01 -15.29 -24.49
C GLU A 170 -9.14 -13.74 -24.45
N PRO A 171 -8.06 -12.97 -24.68
CA PRO A 171 -8.10 -11.51 -24.68
C PRO A 171 -8.77 -10.97 -25.97
N ASP A 172 -9.53 -9.88 -25.84
CA ASP A 172 -10.15 -9.19 -26.99
C ASP A 172 -9.08 -8.62 -27.94
N ASP A 173 -8.03 -8.01 -27.37
CA ASP A 173 -6.86 -7.55 -28.13
C ASP A 173 -5.65 -8.42 -27.78
N LYS A 174 -5.19 -9.17 -28.77
CA LYS A 174 -4.09 -10.13 -28.63
C LYS A 174 -2.70 -9.49 -28.70
N ASN A 175 -2.63 -8.19 -28.97
CA ASN A 175 -1.36 -7.45 -29.06
C ASN A 175 -1.03 -6.72 -27.74
N LEU A 176 -2.00 -6.56 -26.85
CA LEU A 176 -1.79 -5.93 -25.56
C LEU A 176 -1.25 -6.94 -24.54
N TYR A 177 -0.43 -6.44 -23.65
CA TYR A 177 0.06 -7.22 -22.51
C TYR A 177 -1.02 -7.34 -21.43
N TYR A 178 -1.09 -8.50 -20.78
CA TYR A 178 -1.93 -8.72 -19.62
C TYR A 178 -1.23 -9.61 -18.58
N THR A 179 -1.57 -9.41 -17.32
CA THR A 179 -1.16 -10.29 -16.23
C THR A 179 -2.23 -11.36 -16.00
N PHE A 180 -1.78 -12.50 -15.49
CA PHE A 180 -2.62 -13.63 -15.16
C PHE A 180 -2.06 -14.32 -13.92
N GLY A 181 -2.93 -14.74 -12.99
CA GLY A 181 -2.49 -15.42 -11.79
C GLY A 181 -3.63 -16.03 -10.96
N SER A 182 -3.24 -16.66 -9.88
CA SER A 182 -4.14 -17.14 -8.82
C SER A 182 -3.84 -16.38 -7.52
N ILE A 183 -4.89 -16.03 -6.80
CA ILE A 183 -4.82 -15.35 -5.50
C ILE A 183 -5.57 -16.20 -4.50
N ALA A 184 -4.90 -16.70 -3.47
CA ALA A 184 -5.58 -17.32 -2.34
C ALA A 184 -6.36 -16.22 -1.59
N LYS A 185 -7.65 -16.47 -1.29
CA LYS A 185 -8.47 -15.46 -0.61
C LYS A 185 -7.93 -15.12 0.78
N SER A 186 -7.28 -16.07 1.45
CA SER A 186 -6.60 -15.84 2.72
C SER A 186 -5.47 -14.80 2.66
N ASN A 187 -4.84 -14.61 1.48
CA ASN A 187 -3.77 -13.64 1.27
C ASN A 187 -4.27 -12.21 0.97
N MET A 188 -5.58 -12.01 0.86
CA MET A 188 -6.15 -10.69 0.54
C MET A 188 -6.35 -9.80 1.76
N PHE A 189 -5.77 -10.15 2.87
CA PHE A 189 -5.78 -9.36 4.09
C PHE A 189 -4.42 -8.69 4.28
N ASP A 190 -4.42 -7.37 4.42
CA ASP A 190 -3.21 -6.62 4.76
C ASP A 190 -3.03 -6.64 6.29
N GLU A 191 -2.03 -7.37 6.76
CA GLU A 191 -1.73 -7.48 8.20
C GLU A 191 -1.26 -6.16 8.81
N PHE A 192 -0.73 -5.24 8.00
CA PHE A 192 -0.22 -3.94 8.46
C PHE A 192 -1.33 -2.92 8.67
N THR A 193 -2.28 -2.84 7.72
CA THR A 193 -3.43 -1.92 7.81
C THR A 193 -4.63 -2.56 8.50
N HIS A 194 -4.64 -3.90 8.63
CA HIS A 194 -5.76 -4.71 9.10
C HIS A 194 -7.01 -4.60 8.22
N ASP A 195 -6.83 -4.32 6.93
CA ASP A 195 -7.90 -4.18 5.96
C ASP A 195 -7.92 -5.33 4.93
N GLU A 196 -9.12 -5.60 4.38
CA GLU A 196 -9.24 -6.47 3.21
C GLU A 196 -8.82 -5.69 1.96
N LEU A 197 -7.84 -6.21 1.22
CA LEU A 197 -7.40 -5.66 -0.05
C LEU A 197 -8.43 -5.94 -1.15
N THR A 198 -8.64 -5.00 -2.04
CA THR A 198 -9.35 -5.31 -3.29
C THR A 198 -8.49 -6.20 -4.19
N ILE A 199 -9.11 -6.99 -5.08
CA ILE A 199 -8.36 -7.79 -6.06
C ILE A 199 -7.43 -6.90 -6.88
N ARG A 200 -7.87 -5.69 -7.22
CA ARG A 200 -7.06 -4.73 -7.98
C ARG A 200 -5.84 -4.28 -7.19
N ASP A 201 -6.02 -3.83 -5.96
CA ASP A 201 -4.92 -3.34 -5.14
C ASP A 201 -3.91 -4.46 -4.86
N TYR A 202 -4.38 -5.69 -4.56
CA TYR A 202 -3.52 -6.85 -4.39
C TYR A 202 -2.69 -7.16 -5.65
N MET A 203 -3.34 -7.22 -6.81
CA MET A 203 -2.65 -7.47 -8.08
C MET A 203 -1.66 -6.35 -8.42
N GLN A 204 -2.08 -5.09 -8.26
CA GLN A 204 -1.24 -3.94 -8.58
C GLN A 204 -0.03 -3.86 -7.66
N THR A 205 -0.19 -4.09 -6.36
CA THR A 205 0.93 -4.17 -5.41
C THR A 205 1.91 -5.28 -5.81
N GLY A 206 1.40 -6.45 -6.17
CA GLY A 206 2.23 -7.56 -6.64
C GLY A 206 3.03 -7.22 -7.91
N ILE A 207 2.40 -6.57 -8.88
CA ILE A 207 3.06 -6.09 -10.10
C ILE A 207 4.10 -5.02 -9.75
N SER A 208 3.72 -4.02 -8.97
CA SER A 208 4.57 -2.89 -8.60
C SER A 208 5.84 -3.36 -7.85
N ASN A 209 5.72 -4.36 -6.99
CA ASN A 209 6.88 -4.95 -6.33
C ASN A 209 7.79 -5.71 -7.30
N GLN A 210 7.21 -6.42 -8.27
CA GLN A 210 8.00 -7.16 -9.27
C GLN A 210 8.80 -6.27 -10.21
N ILE A 211 8.30 -5.07 -10.52
CA ILE A 211 9.01 -4.17 -11.45
C ILE A 211 10.25 -3.52 -10.84
N TYR A 212 10.40 -3.52 -9.52
CA TYR A 212 11.52 -2.85 -8.82
C TYR A 212 12.89 -3.26 -9.37
N ASP A 213 13.17 -4.56 -9.46
CA ASP A 213 14.46 -5.07 -9.95
C ASP A 213 14.74 -4.65 -11.41
N TYR A 214 13.69 -4.52 -12.21
CA TYR A 214 13.79 -4.11 -13.62
C TYR A 214 13.98 -2.60 -13.78
N LEU A 215 13.39 -1.80 -12.88
CA LEU A 215 13.63 -0.35 -12.84
C LEU A 215 15.07 -0.07 -12.42
N ALA A 216 15.55 -0.70 -11.35
CA ALA A 216 16.90 -0.53 -10.82
C ALA A 216 17.99 -0.98 -11.81
N SER A 217 17.71 -1.96 -12.68
CA SER A 217 18.62 -2.44 -13.72
C SER A 217 18.47 -1.75 -15.09
N GLU A 218 17.56 -0.76 -15.20
CA GLU A 218 17.20 -0.12 -16.48
C GLU A 218 16.64 -1.08 -17.55
N GLU A 219 16.12 -2.25 -17.13
CA GLU A 219 15.56 -3.27 -18.01
C GLU A 219 14.04 -3.37 -17.94
N PHE A 220 13.35 -2.30 -17.60
CA PHE A 220 11.89 -2.31 -17.38
C PHE A 220 11.10 -2.93 -18.55
N GLY A 221 11.50 -2.70 -19.79
CA GLY A 221 10.86 -3.32 -20.94
C GLY A 221 10.94 -4.87 -20.98
N GLU A 222 11.89 -5.48 -20.29
CA GLU A 222 12.02 -6.94 -20.20
C GLU A 222 11.02 -7.56 -19.22
N TRP A 223 10.50 -6.77 -18.26
CA TRP A 223 9.47 -7.23 -17.34
C TRP A 223 8.24 -7.78 -18.09
N PHE A 224 7.75 -7.03 -19.09
CA PHE A 224 6.59 -7.44 -19.90
C PHE A 224 6.82 -8.78 -20.61
N LYS A 225 8.00 -8.99 -21.17
CA LYS A 225 8.34 -10.23 -21.87
C LYS A 225 8.41 -11.45 -20.96
N LYS A 226 8.77 -11.25 -19.70
CA LYS A 226 8.99 -12.34 -18.72
C LYS A 226 7.78 -12.61 -17.86
N ASN A 227 6.98 -11.58 -17.53
CA ASN A 227 5.95 -11.65 -16.49
C ASN A 227 4.53 -11.36 -17.00
N ALA A 228 4.38 -10.85 -18.24
CA ALA A 228 3.08 -10.60 -18.85
C ALA A 228 2.86 -11.53 -20.04
N ASN A 229 1.60 -11.72 -20.39
CA ASN A 229 1.16 -12.58 -21.48
C ASN A 229 0.63 -11.73 -22.66
N GLN A 230 0.65 -12.27 -23.85
CA GLN A 230 -0.02 -11.76 -25.04
C GLN A 230 -0.74 -12.90 -25.77
N GLY A 231 -1.85 -12.60 -26.44
CA GLY A 231 -2.61 -13.59 -27.18
C GLY A 231 -3.34 -14.57 -26.26
N ASP A 232 -3.87 -15.64 -26.87
CA ASP A 232 -4.55 -16.70 -26.14
C ASP A 232 -3.55 -17.48 -25.28
N PHE A 233 -3.91 -17.73 -24.04
CA PHE A 233 -3.06 -18.42 -23.08
C PHE A 233 -3.86 -19.49 -22.33
N SER A 234 -3.21 -20.60 -21.99
CA SER A 234 -3.79 -21.66 -21.18
C SER A 234 -2.77 -22.21 -20.19
N LEU A 235 -3.22 -22.44 -18.97
CA LEU A 235 -2.38 -22.99 -17.91
C LEU A 235 -3.18 -24.01 -17.10
N LYS A 236 -2.52 -25.04 -16.61
CA LYS A 236 -3.04 -25.96 -15.61
C LYS A 236 -2.38 -25.68 -14.27
N PHE A 237 -3.19 -25.41 -13.27
CA PHE A 237 -2.77 -25.41 -11.87
C PHE A 237 -2.92 -26.83 -11.34
N ASP A 238 -1.80 -27.47 -11.00
CA ASP A 238 -1.79 -28.88 -10.56
C ASP A 238 -2.03 -29.00 -9.05
N GLU A 239 -1.65 -27.99 -8.27
CA GLU A 239 -1.74 -28.02 -6.81
C GLU A 239 -2.40 -26.75 -6.26
N LEU A 240 -3.69 -26.86 -5.96
CA LEU A 240 -4.37 -25.92 -5.07
C LEU A 240 -4.39 -26.52 -3.65
N VAL A 241 -4.17 -25.68 -2.65
CA VAL A 241 -4.22 -26.12 -1.25
C VAL A 241 -5.65 -26.53 -0.93
N ALA A 242 -5.85 -27.76 -0.45
CA ALA A 242 -7.17 -28.27 -0.12
C ALA A 242 -7.81 -27.45 1.01
N GLY A 243 -9.04 -27.03 0.80
CA GLY A 243 -9.80 -26.19 1.73
C GLY A 243 -9.57 -24.70 1.57
N GLU A 244 -8.62 -24.27 0.75
CA GLU A 244 -8.38 -22.85 0.42
C GLU A 244 -9.22 -22.43 -0.78
N GLU A 245 -9.78 -21.22 -0.73
CA GLU A 245 -10.49 -20.61 -1.84
C GLU A 245 -9.58 -19.67 -2.62
N TYR A 246 -9.77 -19.60 -3.95
CA TYR A 246 -8.93 -18.79 -4.84
C TYR A 246 -9.74 -17.89 -5.75
N TYR A 247 -9.13 -16.79 -6.14
CA TYR A 247 -9.47 -16.06 -7.37
C TYR A 247 -8.44 -16.40 -8.45
N ILE A 248 -8.92 -16.82 -9.62
CA ILE A 248 -8.12 -16.82 -10.84
C ILE A 248 -8.44 -15.51 -11.54
N VAL A 249 -7.40 -14.74 -11.85
CA VAL A 249 -7.53 -13.35 -12.31
C VAL A 249 -6.72 -13.09 -13.56
N ALA A 250 -7.22 -12.16 -14.40
CA ALA A 250 -6.47 -11.62 -15.53
C ALA A 250 -6.89 -10.18 -15.80
N ALA A 251 -5.92 -9.32 -16.12
CA ALA A 251 -6.17 -7.93 -16.47
C ALA A 251 -5.08 -7.41 -17.42
N TYR A 252 -5.47 -6.53 -18.34
CA TYR A 252 -4.49 -5.82 -19.17
C TYR A 252 -3.67 -4.85 -18.31
N VAL A 253 -2.41 -4.72 -18.69
CA VAL A 253 -1.47 -3.75 -18.11
C VAL A 253 -0.97 -2.84 -19.22
N ASP A 254 -0.76 -1.57 -18.88
CA ASP A 254 -0.21 -0.58 -19.80
C ASP A 254 1.33 -0.57 -19.78
N ASN A 255 1.92 0.43 -20.44
CA ASN A 255 3.37 0.50 -20.60
C ASN A 255 4.12 0.87 -19.30
N GLU A 256 3.43 1.33 -18.26
CA GLU A 256 3.98 1.61 -16.92
C GLU A 256 3.64 0.49 -15.91
N ALA A 257 3.12 -0.65 -16.41
CA ALA A 257 2.67 -1.81 -15.62
C ALA A 257 1.45 -1.53 -14.73
N GLY A 258 0.70 -0.47 -14.99
CA GLY A 258 -0.58 -0.18 -14.36
C GLY A 258 -1.68 -1.11 -14.89
N ILE A 259 -2.55 -1.61 -14.02
CA ILE A 259 -3.73 -2.39 -14.43
C ILE A 259 -4.72 -1.45 -15.12
N CYS A 260 -4.82 -1.53 -16.44
CA CYS A 260 -5.57 -0.59 -17.27
C CYS A 260 -6.95 -1.10 -17.75
N SER A 261 -7.38 -2.30 -17.38
CA SER A 261 -8.69 -2.85 -17.74
C SER A 261 -9.52 -3.27 -16.54
N GLU A 262 -10.75 -3.70 -16.81
CA GLU A 262 -11.50 -4.53 -15.86
C GLU A 262 -10.73 -5.83 -15.60
N ILE A 263 -10.86 -6.36 -14.38
CA ILE A 263 -10.23 -7.63 -13.99
C ILE A 263 -11.21 -8.77 -14.28
N ALA A 264 -10.85 -9.65 -15.18
CA ALA A 264 -11.55 -10.91 -15.36
C ALA A 264 -11.24 -11.82 -14.15
N THR A 265 -12.30 -12.38 -13.55
CA THR A 265 -12.16 -13.18 -12.32
C THR A 265 -12.99 -14.45 -12.42
N VAL A 266 -12.42 -15.56 -11.99
CA VAL A 266 -13.13 -16.83 -11.73
C VAL A 266 -12.83 -17.23 -10.29
N GLU A 267 -13.87 -17.49 -9.50
CA GLU A 267 -13.72 -18.00 -8.15
C GLU A 267 -13.60 -19.53 -8.16
N ILE A 268 -12.71 -20.05 -7.34
CA ILE A 268 -12.52 -21.48 -7.08
C ILE A 268 -12.82 -21.71 -5.60
N ASP A 269 -13.74 -22.64 -5.32
CA ASP A 269 -14.09 -23.02 -3.95
C ASP A 269 -13.03 -23.92 -3.28
N GLY A 270 -13.16 -24.15 -1.98
CA GLY A 270 -12.24 -25.00 -1.22
C GLY A 270 -12.19 -26.47 -1.65
N GLU A 271 -13.11 -26.90 -2.54
CA GLU A 271 -13.10 -28.23 -3.17
C GLU A 271 -12.44 -28.20 -4.55
N GLY A 272 -12.01 -27.03 -5.03
CA GLY A 272 -11.39 -26.82 -6.34
C GLY A 272 -12.40 -26.76 -7.48
N ASN A 273 -13.67 -26.41 -7.23
CA ASN A 273 -14.64 -26.23 -8.30
C ASN A 273 -14.75 -24.75 -8.66
N PRO A 274 -14.74 -24.40 -9.96
CA PRO A 274 -15.09 -23.06 -10.41
C PRO A 274 -16.55 -22.74 -10.05
N THR A 275 -16.77 -21.70 -9.25
CA THR A 275 -18.12 -21.37 -8.73
C THR A 275 -18.86 -20.35 -9.58
N THR A 276 -18.14 -19.43 -10.22
CA THR A 276 -18.72 -18.49 -11.20
C THR A 276 -17.62 -17.91 -12.10
N SER A 277 -17.94 -17.69 -13.39
CA SER A 277 -17.23 -16.71 -14.20
C SER A 277 -17.97 -15.38 -14.04
N ILE A 278 -17.50 -14.50 -13.15
CA ILE A 278 -17.97 -13.13 -13.10
C ILE A 278 -17.26 -12.38 -14.23
N ASN A 279 -17.95 -12.15 -15.31
CA ASN A 279 -17.53 -11.18 -16.31
C ASN A 279 -17.63 -9.81 -15.63
N SER A 280 -16.48 -9.29 -15.20
CA SER A 280 -16.26 -7.93 -14.71
C SER A 280 -17.10 -7.46 -13.51
N VAL A 281 -16.43 -7.22 -12.39
CA VAL A 281 -16.88 -6.19 -11.45
C VAL A 281 -16.50 -4.84 -12.07
N PRO A 282 -17.45 -3.93 -12.36
CA PRO A 282 -17.12 -2.61 -12.89
C PRO A 282 -16.27 -1.85 -11.87
N THR A 283 -15.01 -1.60 -12.19
CA THR A 283 -14.14 -0.75 -11.40
C THR A 283 -14.38 0.70 -11.81
N SER A 284 -15.02 1.48 -10.96
CA SER A 284 -15.13 2.95 -11.02
C SER A 284 -16.51 3.56 -11.15
N THR A 285 -17.58 2.81 -11.03
CA THR A 285 -18.83 3.47 -10.60
C THR A 285 -18.80 3.48 -9.08
N PRO A 286 -19.00 4.60 -8.39
CA PRO A 286 -19.28 4.56 -6.96
C PRO A 286 -20.40 3.54 -6.77
N ILE A 287 -20.20 2.57 -5.87
CA ILE A 287 -21.20 1.56 -5.57
C ILE A 287 -22.44 2.33 -5.12
N VAL A 288 -23.36 2.57 -6.05
CA VAL A 288 -24.67 3.13 -5.70
C VAL A 288 -25.41 1.96 -5.08
N ALA A 289 -25.31 1.88 -3.76
CA ALA A 289 -26.05 0.90 -3.00
C ALA A 289 -27.54 1.07 -3.32
N ASP A 290 -28.30 -0.01 -3.48
CA ASP A 290 -29.77 0.04 -3.55
C ASP A 290 -30.36 0.79 -2.34
N GLY A 291 -29.57 0.88 -1.27
CA GLY A 291 -29.82 1.69 -0.07
C GLY A 291 -28.92 1.30 1.09
N VAL A 292 -28.69 2.29 1.95
CA VAL A 292 -28.07 2.11 3.27
C VAL A 292 -29.19 2.19 4.32
N TYR A 293 -29.23 1.21 5.20
CA TYR A 293 -30.28 1.06 6.20
C TYR A 293 -29.66 0.95 7.60
N THR A 294 -30.35 1.44 8.60
CA THR A 294 -30.04 1.16 10.01
C THR A 294 -30.32 -0.32 10.33
N LEU A 295 -29.86 -0.81 11.47
CA LEU A 295 -30.06 -2.22 11.87
C LEU A 295 -31.54 -2.59 12.07
N ASP A 296 -32.42 -1.60 12.30
CA ASP A 296 -33.88 -1.75 12.38
C ASP A 296 -34.59 -1.69 11.01
N GLY A 297 -33.84 -1.52 9.92
CA GLY A 297 -34.36 -1.54 8.55
C GLY A 297 -34.76 -0.17 8.00
N THR A 298 -34.54 0.94 8.72
CA THR A 298 -34.85 2.27 8.22
C THR A 298 -33.81 2.71 7.19
N ARG A 299 -34.23 3.13 6.00
CA ARG A 299 -33.33 3.63 4.95
C ARG A 299 -32.81 5.02 5.33
N VAL A 300 -31.49 5.18 5.36
CA VAL A 300 -30.81 6.41 5.80
C VAL A 300 -29.91 7.04 4.74
N GLY A 301 -29.68 6.38 3.60
CA GLY A 301 -28.87 6.93 2.52
C GLY A 301 -28.82 6.05 1.27
N THR A 302 -28.12 6.51 0.27
CA THR A 302 -27.83 5.78 -0.97
C THR A 302 -26.37 5.34 -1.04
N THR A 303 -25.52 5.95 -0.26
CA THR A 303 -24.09 5.59 -0.12
C THR A 303 -23.68 5.61 1.35
N LEU A 304 -22.58 4.92 1.69
CA LEU A 304 -22.03 4.98 3.05
C LEU A 304 -21.48 6.36 3.40
N SER A 305 -21.09 7.17 2.41
CA SER A 305 -20.66 8.55 2.63
C SER A 305 -21.78 9.44 3.20
N ASP A 306 -23.04 9.12 2.91
CA ASP A 306 -24.20 9.92 3.28
C ASP A 306 -24.62 9.74 4.75
N VAL A 307 -24.02 8.77 5.45
CA VAL A 307 -24.43 8.43 6.82
C VAL A 307 -23.32 8.71 7.84
N GLN A 308 -23.69 8.91 9.10
CA GLN A 308 -22.74 9.11 10.19
C GLN A 308 -22.04 7.79 10.57
N ARG A 309 -21.05 7.88 11.48
CA ARG A 309 -20.40 6.68 12.05
C ARG A 309 -21.42 5.77 12.72
N GLY A 310 -21.36 4.47 12.45
CA GLY A 310 -22.32 3.52 12.98
C GLY A 310 -22.35 2.20 12.23
N ALA A 311 -23.18 1.26 12.72
CA ALA A 311 -23.43 -0.02 12.06
C ALA A 311 -24.66 0.07 11.16
N TYR A 312 -24.51 -0.37 9.90
CA TYR A 312 -25.53 -0.27 8.87
C TYR A 312 -25.69 -1.58 8.12
N ILE A 313 -26.83 -1.71 7.46
CA ILE A 313 -27.11 -2.73 6.46
C ILE A 313 -27.05 -2.05 5.09
N VAL A 314 -26.13 -2.49 4.24
CA VAL A 314 -26.01 -2.02 2.85
C VAL A 314 -26.63 -3.08 1.94
N LYS A 315 -27.62 -2.68 1.17
CA LYS A 315 -28.21 -3.54 0.14
C LYS A 315 -27.60 -3.18 -1.21
N PHE A 316 -27.02 -4.18 -1.86
CA PHE A 316 -26.38 -4.05 -3.17
C PHE A 316 -26.65 -5.26 -4.03
N ASN A 317 -27.16 -5.05 -5.27
CA ASN A 317 -27.53 -6.11 -6.21
C ASN A 317 -28.38 -7.23 -5.58
N GLY A 318 -29.34 -6.85 -4.74
CA GLY A 318 -30.24 -7.80 -4.06
C GLY A 318 -29.60 -8.53 -2.87
N ARG A 319 -28.32 -8.35 -2.59
CA ARG A 319 -27.63 -8.90 -1.40
C ARG A 319 -27.54 -7.86 -0.29
N THR A 320 -27.48 -8.35 0.92
CA THR A 320 -27.48 -7.51 2.12
C THR A 320 -26.18 -7.74 2.90
N HIS A 321 -25.45 -6.67 3.19
CA HIS A 321 -24.18 -6.69 3.94
C HIS A 321 -24.31 -5.84 5.20
N LYS A 322 -23.80 -6.35 6.32
CA LYS A 322 -23.61 -5.55 7.54
C LYS A 322 -22.28 -4.83 7.47
N VAL A 323 -22.28 -3.52 7.55
CA VAL A 323 -21.10 -2.64 7.46
C VAL A 323 -21.00 -1.79 8.71
N VAL A 324 -19.81 -1.61 9.22
CA VAL A 324 -19.53 -0.66 10.32
C VAL A 324 -18.72 0.49 9.72
N LYS A 325 -19.34 1.69 9.66
CA LYS A 325 -18.64 2.92 9.33
C LYS A 325 -17.97 3.45 10.60
N LYS A 326 -16.64 3.44 10.61
CA LYS A 326 -15.80 3.98 11.70
C LYS A 326 -15.69 5.49 11.65
#